data_f7b87960aa88b6c0ec2bb012a81aa04d
#
_entry.id   f7b87960aa88b6c0ec2bb012a81aa04d
#
_cell.length_a   1.000
_cell.length_b   1.000
_cell.length_c   1.000
_cell.angle_alpha   90.00
_cell.angle_beta   90.00
_cell.angle_gamma   90.00
#
_symmetry.space_group_name_H-M   'P 1'
#
loop_
_entity.id
_entity.type
_entity.pdbx_description
1 polymer ?
#
loop_
_entity_poly.entity_id
_entity_poly.type
_entity_poly.pdbx_seq_one_letter_code
_entity_poly.pdbx_strand_id
1 'polypeptide(L)'
;MAGMNTRLNHQKLLRYAGLFTWGMVGIPMVYTWQQGVSEDGLMAGSMTGWILSFLAFGLLYIRVAGKLNVYGKTWLDVVFLLLLTVSAISVSYYSSTGLGSVLLMVIAGILPWLLSLRSGLIWMVVSHLLVIPVFILGPMHLTGWEALMQSLLYAGFSTFVFVTGYVAKLQANARDDQRRLNAELRAARALLAENSRVGERLRISRELHDLLGHHLTALILNLEVAGHLSEGEAHVHVRQSHALAKLLLSDVREAVSE
;
A
#
# COMPACT_ATOMS: atom_id res chain seq x y z
N MET A 1 2.64 -6.97 10.42
CA MET A 1 2.37 -5.67 11.06
C MET A 1 3.26 -4.50 10.58
N ALA A 2 4.49 -4.70 10.11
CA ALA A 2 5.37 -3.61 9.61
C ALA A 2 4.91 -2.93 8.30
N GLY A 3 4.11 -3.58 7.47
CA GLY A 3 3.68 -3.08 6.17
C GLY A 3 2.61 -1.97 6.20
N MET A 4 1.76 -1.94 7.23
CA MET A 4 0.70 -0.93 7.39
C MET A 4 1.27 0.42 7.85
N ASN A 5 2.40 0.41 8.57
CA ASN A 5 3.03 1.62 9.10
C ASN A 5 3.72 2.50 8.02
N THR A 6 4.20 1.90 6.91
CA THR A 6 4.89 2.67 5.86
C THR A 6 3.94 3.38 4.89
N ARG A 7 2.78 2.79 4.58
CA ARG A 7 1.73 3.47 3.78
C ARG A 7 1.16 4.67 4.54
N LEU A 8 0.86 4.47 5.82
CA LEU A 8 0.40 5.54 6.72
C LEU A 8 1.42 6.69 6.80
N ASN A 9 2.71 6.41 6.64
CA ASN A 9 3.76 7.43 6.74
C ASN A 9 3.80 8.35 5.49
N HIS A 10 3.71 7.83 4.26
CA HIS A 10 3.72 8.65 3.04
C HIS A 10 2.48 9.53 2.89
N GLN A 11 1.31 9.00 3.18
CA GLN A 11 0.06 9.76 3.10
C GLN A 11 -0.03 10.83 4.20
N LYS A 12 0.41 10.50 5.42
CA LYS A 12 0.54 11.48 6.49
C LYS A 12 1.52 12.58 6.11
N LEU A 13 2.66 12.22 5.50
CA LEU A 13 3.66 13.18 5.05
C LEU A 13 3.09 14.15 4.00
N LEU A 14 2.39 13.64 2.98
CA LEU A 14 1.70 14.46 1.97
C LEU A 14 0.65 15.38 2.60
N ARG A 15 -0.14 14.85 3.51
CA ARG A 15 -1.15 15.63 4.24
C ARG A 15 -0.50 16.75 5.05
N TYR A 16 0.54 16.46 5.81
CA TYR A 16 1.22 17.49 6.62
C TYR A 16 1.99 18.48 5.76
N ALA A 17 2.64 18.06 4.68
CA ALA A 17 3.31 18.96 3.76
C ALA A 17 2.32 19.94 3.11
N GLY A 18 1.17 19.45 2.65
CA GLY A 18 0.15 20.33 2.08
C GLY A 18 -0.48 21.28 3.11
N LEU A 19 -0.72 20.82 4.35
CA LEU A 19 -1.19 21.69 5.43
C LEU A 19 -0.15 22.74 5.83
N PHE A 20 1.12 22.35 5.85
CA PHE A 20 2.22 23.29 6.08
C PHE A 20 2.27 24.38 5.00
N THR A 21 2.22 23.98 3.71
CA THR A 21 2.19 24.92 2.58
C THR A 21 0.95 25.82 2.65
N TRP A 22 -0.21 25.28 2.97
CA TRP A 22 -1.42 26.05 3.19
C TRP A 22 -1.23 27.08 4.33
N GLY A 23 -0.65 26.69 5.47
CA GLY A 23 -0.36 27.59 6.58
C GLY A 23 0.60 28.72 6.16
N MET A 24 1.65 28.40 5.39
CA MET A 24 2.61 29.40 4.86
C MET A 24 1.93 30.42 3.93
N VAL A 25 0.97 29.99 3.09
CA VAL A 25 0.17 30.87 2.24
C VAL A 25 -0.73 31.80 3.07
N GLY A 26 -1.04 31.44 4.31
CA GLY A 26 -1.79 32.30 5.24
C GLY A 26 -0.98 33.43 5.87
N ILE A 27 0.36 33.37 5.88
CA ILE A 27 1.21 34.39 6.53
C ILE A 27 1.02 35.79 5.90
N PRO A 28 1.08 35.95 4.56
CA PRO A 28 0.81 37.25 3.93
C PRO A 28 -0.59 37.80 4.26
N MET A 29 -1.59 36.92 4.40
CA MET A 29 -2.94 37.33 4.79
C MET A 29 -2.97 37.94 6.17
N VAL A 30 -2.30 37.35 7.15
CA VAL A 30 -2.20 37.89 8.51
C VAL A 30 -1.42 39.21 8.52
N TYR A 31 -0.36 39.29 7.71
CA TYR A 31 0.44 40.51 7.60
C TYR A 31 -0.36 41.68 7.01
N THR A 32 -1.11 41.50 5.93
CA THR A 32 -1.99 42.51 5.35
C THR A 32 -3.11 42.93 6.29
N TRP A 33 -3.66 41.99 7.06
CA TRP A 33 -4.64 42.29 8.10
C TRP A 33 -4.08 43.22 9.19
N GLN A 34 -2.83 43.01 9.62
CA GLN A 34 -2.19 43.82 10.66
C GLN A 34 -1.83 45.23 10.19
N GLN A 35 -1.58 45.43 8.88
CA GLN A 35 -1.28 46.75 8.33
C GLN A 35 -2.51 47.69 8.28
N GLY A 36 -3.65 47.22 8.68
CA GLY A 36 -4.90 47.96 8.70
C GLY A 36 -5.64 47.87 7.37
N VAL A 37 -6.84 47.37 7.45
CA VAL A 37 -7.83 47.53 6.39
C VAL A 37 -8.10 49.03 6.31
N SER A 38 -7.57 49.72 5.28
CA SER A 38 -7.94 51.11 5.06
C SER A 38 -9.46 51.17 4.94
N GLU A 39 -10.05 52.26 5.45
CA GLU A 39 -11.50 52.47 5.67
C GLU A 39 -12.39 52.36 4.42
N ASP A 40 -11.81 52.05 3.24
CA ASP A 40 -12.55 51.84 2.00
C ASP A 40 -13.23 50.46 2.01
N GLY A 41 -14.55 50.47 2.09
CA GLY A 41 -15.40 49.25 2.16
C GLY A 41 -15.19 48.21 1.04
N LEU A 42 -14.59 48.60 -0.08
CA LEU A 42 -14.14 47.72 -1.17
C LEU A 42 -13.00 46.80 -0.72
N MET A 43 -12.07 47.27 0.10
CA MET A 43 -10.96 46.47 0.64
C MET A 43 -11.44 45.46 1.69
N ALA A 44 -12.47 45.79 2.47
CA ALA A 44 -13.07 44.87 3.44
C ALA A 44 -13.74 43.66 2.76
N GLY A 45 -14.41 43.87 1.63
CA GLY A 45 -15.03 42.80 0.86
C GLY A 45 -14.02 41.83 0.22
N SER A 46 -12.89 42.34 -0.25
CA SER A 46 -11.80 41.49 -0.82
C SER A 46 -11.14 40.68 0.29
N MET A 47 -10.91 41.23 1.46
CA MET A 47 -10.30 40.54 2.59
C MET A 47 -11.18 39.43 3.16
N THR A 48 -12.51 39.67 3.29
CA THR A 48 -13.44 38.62 3.71
C THR A 48 -13.49 37.46 2.70
N GLY A 49 -13.51 37.77 1.40
CA GLY A 49 -13.44 36.76 0.33
C GLY A 49 -12.16 35.94 0.39
N TRP A 50 -11.02 36.59 0.68
CA TRP A 50 -9.74 35.90 0.84
C TRP A 50 -9.76 34.92 2.03
N ILE A 51 -10.18 35.39 3.21
CA ILE A 51 -10.30 34.57 4.42
C ILE A 51 -11.21 33.36 4.18
N LEU A 52 -12.40 33.58 3.62
CA LEU A 52 -13.35 32.50 3.36
C LEU A 52 -12.79 31.47 2.38
N SER A 53 -12.18 31.91 1.29
CA SER A 53 -11.56 31.01 0.29
C SER A 53 -10.39 30.23 0.89
N PHE A 54 -9.57 30.87 1.70
CA PHE A 54 -8.43 30.25 2.37
C PHE A 54 -8.87 29.18 3.38
N LEU A 55 -9.87 29.48 4.22
CA LEU A 55 -10.41 28.51 5.18
C LEU A 55 -11.13 27.36 4.47
N ALA A 56 -11.91 27.66 3.42
CA ALA A 56 -12.56 26.65 2.61
C ALA A 56 -11.55 25.68 2.01
N PHE A 57 -10.42 26.19 1.46
CA PHE A 57 -9.34 25.35 0.97
C PHE A 57 -8.82 24.39 2.04
N GLY A 58 -8.48 24.91 3.23
CA GLY A 58 -7.94 24.11 4.33
C GLY A 58 -8.88 22.99 4.76
N LEU A 59 -10.18 23.30 4.94
CA LEU A 59 -11.20 22.31 5.33
C LEU A 59 -11.40 21.24 4.25
N LEU A 60 -11.51 21.65 2.99
CA LEU A 60 -11.64 20.74 1.86
C LEU A 60 -10.39 19.86 1.69
N TYR A 61 -9.20 20.45 1.86
CA TYR A 61 -7.94 19.72 1.77
C TYR A 61 -7.82 18.65 2.86
N ILE A 62 -8.15 18.98 4.12
CA ILE A 62 -8.17 17.98 5.20
C ILE A 62 -9.11 16.83 4.87
N ARG A 63 -10.28 17.12 4.30
CA ARG A 63 -11.28 16.13 3.91
C ARG A 63 -10.79 15.22 2.78
N VAL A 64 -10.22 15.80 1.72
CA VAL A 64 -9.70 15.08 0.55
C VAL A 64 -8.46 14.28 0.91
N ALA A 65 -7.48 14.90 1.60
CA ALA A 65 -6.25 14.25 2.01
C ALA A 65 -6.48 13.13 3.04
N GLY A 66 -7.56 13.20 3.84
CA GLY A 66 -7.96 12.15 4.77
C GLY A 66 -8.49 10.88 4.09
N LYS A 67 -9.06 10.99 2.88
CA LYS A 67 -9.66 9.88 2.13
C LYS A 67 -8.73 9.20 1.12
N LEU A 68 -7.48 9.64 0.97
CA LEU A 68 -6.52 9.08 -0.01
C LEU A 68 -6.33 7.56 0.11
N ASN A 69 -6.74 6.96 1.23
CA ASN A 69 -6.58 5.53 1.54
C ASN A 69 -7.84 4.69 1.31
N VAL A 70 -8.99 5.29 0.95
CA VAL A 70 -10.24 4.56 0.79
C VAL A 70 -10.38 4.15 -0.66
N TYR A 71 -10.34 2.86 -0.93
CA TYR A 71 -10.68 2.27 -2.22
C TYR A 71 -12.15 2.56 -2.54
N GLY A 72 -12.37 3.41 -3.54
CA GLY A 72 -13.69 3.73 -4.04
C GLY A 72 -13.75 5.19 -4.49
N LYS A 73 -13.47 5.44 -5.78
CA LYS A 73 -13.67 6.75 -6.38
C LYS A 73 -15.16 7.00 -6.47
N THR A 74 -15.67 7.89 -5.65
CA THR A 74 -17.04 8.36 -5.74
C THR A 74 -17.07 9.66 -6.56
N TRP A 75 -18.19 9.94 -7.24
CA TRP A 75 -18.40 11.23 -7.90
C TRP A 75 -18.19 12.41 -6.93
N LEU A 76 -18.46 12.20 -5.64
CA LEU A 76 -18.21 13.16 -4.57
C LEU A 76 -16.74 13.59 -4.46
N ASP A 77 -15.79 12.69 -4.71
CA ASP A 77 -14.37 13.02 -4.64
C ASP A 77 -13.97 13.98 -5.76
N VAL A 78 -14.61 13.86 -6.93
CA VAL A 78 -14.43 14.82 -8.04
C VAL A 78 -15.03 16.16 -7.69
N VAL A 79 -16.21 16.20 -7.07
CA VAL A 79 -16.84 17.44 -6.60
C VAL A 79 -15.98 18.15 -5.55
N PHE A 80 -15.46 17.41 -4.56
CA PHE A 80 -14.54 17.99 -3.58
C PHE A 80 -13.25 18.51 -4.21
N LEU A 81 -12.73 17.84 -5.22
CA LEU A 81 -11.55 18.30 -5.95
C LEU A 81 -11.86 19.57 -6.77
N LEU A 82 -13.04 19.67 -7.38
CA LEU A 82 -13.52 20.89 -8.04
C LEU A 82 -13.61 22.05 -7.06
N LEU A 83 -14.26 21.84 -5.93
CA LEU A 83 -14.42 22.88 -4.90
C LEU A 83 -13.05 23.33 -4.37
N LEU A 84 -12.12 22.40 -4.18
CA LEU A 84 -10.76 22.68 -3.76
C LEU A 84 -10.01 23.53 -4.80
N THR A 85 -10.16 23.23 -6.09
CA THR A 85 -9.56 23.99 -7.19
C THR A 85 -10.16 25.39 -7.29
N VAL A 86 -11.50 25.50 -7.20
CA VAL A 86 -12.19 26.81 -7.19
C VAL A 86 -11.73 27.65 -6.01
N SER A 87 -11.62 27.06 -4.83
CA SER A 87 -11.13 27.75 -3.62
C SER A 87 -9.70 28.27 -3.79
N ALA A 88 -8.79 27.50 -4.40
CA ALA A 88 -7.42 27.92 -4.70
C ALA A 88 -7.39 29.11 -5.69
N ILE A 89 -8.20 29.04 -6.75
CA ILE A 89 -8.32 30.12 -7.74
C ILE A 89 -8.91 31.39 -7.10
N SER A 90 -9.91 31.24 -6.23
CA SER A 90 -10.49 32.35 -5.48
C SER A 90 -9.47 33.03 -4.58
N VAL A 91 -8.56 32.28 -3.94
CA VAL A 91 -7.44 32.86 -3.18
C VAL A 91 -6.56 33.72 -4.08
N SER A 92 -6.25 33.31 -5.33
CA SER A 92 -5.50 34.16 -6.28
C SER A 92 -6.23 35.46 -6.58
N TYR A 93 -7.54 35.40 -6.80
CA TYR A 93 -8.37 36.57 -7.11
C TYR A 93 -8.40 37.58 -5.96
N TYR A 94 -8.77 37.13 -4.75
CA TYR A 94 -8.95 38.03 -3.59
C TYR A 94 -7.63 38.51 -2.97
N SER A 95 -6.56 37.71 -3.06
CA SER A 95 -5.23 38.12 -2.55
C SER A 95 -4.49 39.07 -3.49
N SER A 96 -4.97 39.25 -4.72
CA SER A 96 -4.26 39.98 -5.79
C SER A 96 -2.81 39.51 -5.96
N THR A 97 -2.58 38.21 -5.81
CA THR A 97 -1.24 37.58 -5.86
C THR A 97 -1.29 36.21 -6.52
N GLY A 98 -0.13 35.62 -6.80
CA GLY A 98 0.01 34.24 -7.26
C GLY A 98 -0.18 33.17 -6.17
N LEU A 99 -0.61 33.51 -4.94
CA LEU A 99 -0.70 32.58 -3.80
C LEU A 99 -1.65 31.42 -4.04
N GLY A 100 -2.76 31.62 -4.76
CA GLY A 100 -3.66 30.52 -5.12
C GLY A 100 -3.02 29.52 -6.06
N SER A 101 -2.07 29.94 -6.93
CA SER A 101 -1.32 29.03 -7.76
C SER A 101 -0.38 28.12 -6.95
N VAL A 102 0.13 28.60 -5.81
CA VAL A 102 0.86 27.75 -4.85
C VAL A 102 -0.07 26.69 -4.26
N LEU A 103 -1.33 27.02 -4.00
CA LEU A 103 -2.33 26.05 -3.55
C LEU A 103 -2.68 25.03 -4.66
N LEU A 104 -2.68 25.44 -5.93
CA LEU A 104 -2.81 24.50 -7.07
C LEU A 104 -1.65 23.52 -7.14
N MET A 105 -0.43 23.90 -6.77
CA MET A 105 0.71 22.96 -6.64
C MET A 105 0.47 21.93 -5.54
N VAL A 106 -0.16 22.32 -4.42
CA VAL A 106 -0.54 21.36 -3.38
C VAL A 106 -1.57 20.35 -3.91
N ILE A 107 -2.53 20.82 -4.71
CA ILE A 107 -3.50 19.94 -5.39
C ILE A 107 -2.78 18.99 -6.34
N ALA A 108 -1.82 19.48 -7.15
CA ALA A 108 -1.05 18.66 -8.07
C ALA A 108 -0.36 17.47 -7.37
N GLY A 109 0.10 17.65 -6.12
CA GLY A 109 0.72 16.58 -5.32
C GLY A 109 -0.23 15.45 -4.92
N ILE A 110 -1.53 15.73 -4.77
CA ILE A 110 -2.55 14.71 -4.42
C ILE A 110 -3.26 14.11 -5.65
N LEU A 111 -3.23 14.78 -6.81
CA LEU A 111 -3.88 14.32 -8.03
C LEU A 111 -3.50 12.88 -8.44
N PRO A 112 -2.22 12.45 -8.41
CA PRO A 112 -1.84 11.09 -8.76
C PRO A 112 -2.55 10.01 -7.92
N TRP A 113 -2.89 10.32 -6.69
CA TRP A 113 -3.56 9.39 -5.76
C TRP A 113 -5.07 9.32 -6.00
N LEU A 114 -5.68 10.41 -6.52
CA LEU A 114 -7.12 10.53 -6.75
C LEU A 114 -7.52 10.17 -8.17
N LEU A 115 -6.71 10.51 -9.17
CA LEU A 115 -7.05 10.39 -10.58
C LEU A 115 -6.10 9.45 -11.34
N SER A 116 -6.52 9.02 -12.54
CA SER A 116 -5.64 8.38 -13.51
C SER A 116 -4.62 9.41 -14.05
N LEU A 117 -3.52 8.94 -14.62
CA LEU A 117 -2.50 9.82 -15.20
C LEU A 117 -3.11 10.83 -16.20
N ARG A 118 -3.93 10.34 -17.14
CA ARG A 118 -4.56 11.19 -18.17
C ARG A 118 -5.50 12.22 -17.56
N SER A 119 -6.39 11.80 -16.67
CA SER A 119 -7.34 12.72 -16.02
C SER A 119 -6.63 13.74 -15.12
N GLY A 120 -5.57 13.32 -14.42
CA GLY A 120 -4.78 14.22 -13.58
C GLY A 120 -4.03 15.29 -14.39
N LEU A 121 -3.45 14.92 -15.55
CA LEU A 121 -2.82 15.87 -16.45
C LEU A 121 -3.82 16.86 -17.05
N ILE A 122 -4.98 16.37 -17.53
CA ILE A 122 -6.05 17.24 -18.03
C ILE A 122 -6.49 18.22 -16.95
N TRP A 123 -6.73 17.73 -15.73
CA TRP A 123 -7.12 18.57 -14.59
C TRP A 123 -6.10 19.68 -14.33
N MET A 124 -4.83 19.32 -14.31
CA MET A 124 -3.74 20.26 -14.06
C MET A 124 -3.68 21.34 -15.16
N VAL A 125 -3.74 20.95 -16.43
CA VAL A 125 -3.74 21.91 -17.56
C VAL A 125 -4.95 22.84 -17.48
N VAL A 126 -6.14 22.31 -17.29
CA VAL A 126 -7.38 23.09 -17.19
C VAL A 126 -7.32 24.06 -16.01
N SER A 127 -6.87 23.63 -14.84
CA SER A 127 -6.79 24.51 -13.67
C SER A 127 -5.83 25.68 -13.86
N HIS A 128 -4.69 25.47 -14.51
CA HIS A 128 -3.72 26.55 -14.81
C HIS A 128 -4.20 27.48 -15.93
N LEU A 129 -4.95 26.97 -16.92
CA LEU A 129 -5.59 27.79 -17.92
C LEU A 129 -6.68 28.69 -17.33
N LEU A 130 -7.45 28.18 -16.36
CA LEU A 130 -8.50 28.94 -15.67
C LEU A 130 -7.94 30.07 -14.77
N VAL A 131 -6.69 30.00 -14.37
CA VAL A 131 -6.04 31.08 -13.60
C VAL A 131 -5.64 32.28 -14.48
N ILE A 132 -5.37 32.09 -15.78
CA ILE A 132 -4.96 33.17 -16.69
C ILE A 132 -5.97 34.33 -16.71
N PRO A 133 -7.27 34.11 -16.95
CA PRO A 133 -8.25 35.20 -16.89
C PRO A 133 -8.35 35.87 -15.52
N VAL A 134 -8.09 35.11 -14.44
CA VAL A 134 -8.07 35.69 -13.07
C VAL A 134 -6.93 36.67 -12.92
N PHE A 135 -5.76 36.42 -13.52
CA PHE A 135 -4.61 37.33 -13.49
C PHE A 135 -4.82 38.57 -14.36
N ILE A 136 -5.55 38.46 -15.48
CA ILE A 136 -5.81 39.55 -16.41
C ILE A 136 -6.96 40.44 -15.92
N LEU A 137 -8.11 39.82 -15.57
CA LEU A 137 -9.36 40.50 -15.22
C LEU A 137 -9.51 40.78 -13.74
N GLY A 138 -8.72 40.10 -12.92
CA GLY A 138 -8.71 40.31 -11.46
C GLY A 138 -7.90 41.52 -11.02
N PRO A 139 -7.80 41.78 -9.72
CA PRO A 139 -7.16 42.99 -9.17
C PRO A 139 -5.64 43.10 -9.50
N MET A 140 -4.99 42.06 -9.98
CA MET A 140 -3.58 42.11 -10.44
C MET A 140 -3.39 42.89 -11.75
N HIS A 141 -4.41 42.93 -12.60
CA HIS A 141 -4.37 43.62 -13.90
C HIS A 141 -3.11 43.34 -14.74
N LEU A 142 -2.66 42.07 -14.75
CA LEU A 142 -1.50 41.67 -15.54
C LEU A 142 -1.80 41.77 -17.04
N THR A 143 -0.78 42.12 -17.83
CA THR A 143 -0.87 41.99 -19.26
C THR A 143 -1.03 40.52 -19.65
N GLY A 144 -1.62 40.26 -20.83
CA GLY A 144 -1.80 38.87 -21.31
C GLY A 144 -0.51 38.06 -21.32
N TRP A 145 0.63 38.72 -21.67
CA TRP A 145 1.93 38.07 -21.67
C TRP A 145 2.42 37.72 -20.25
N GLU A 146 2.32 38.65 -19.31
CA GLU A 146 2.70 38.42 -17.91
C GLU A 146 1.85 37.31 -17.27
N ALA A 147 0.54 37.34 -17.48
CA ALA A 147 -0.38 36.31 -17.00
C ALA A 147 -0.05 34.93 -17.55
N LEU A 148 0.31 34.83 -18.84
CA LEU A 148 0.74 33.60 -19.48
C LEU A 148 2.05 33.10 -18.88
N MET A 149 3.06 33.94 -18.74
CA MET A 149 4.36 33.58 -18.17
C MET A 149 4.23 33.15 -16.71
N GLN A 150 3.45 33.86 -15.93
CA GLN A 150 3.15 33.51 -14.53
C GLN A 150 2.46 32.16 -14.42
N SER A 151 1.43 31.94 -15.24
CA SER A 151 0.70 30.64 -15.26
C SER A 151 1.60 29.49 -15.71
N LEU A 152 2.44 29.70 -16.72
CA LEU A 152 3.38 28.70 -17.24
C LEU A 152 4.44 28.34 -16.18
N LEU A 153 4.95 29.31 -15.44
CA LEU A 153 5.88 29.09 -14.34
C LEU A 153 5.28 28.17 -13.28
N TYR A 154 4.06 28.49 -12.80
CA TYR A 154 3.38 27.66 -11.81
C TYR A 154 2.97 26.29 -12.37
N ALA A 155 2.59 26.20 -13.64
CA ALA A 155 2.31 24.94 -14.30
C ALA A 155 3.56 24.04 -14.36
N GLY A 156 4.74 24.62 -14.60
CA GLY A 156 6.02 23.91 -14.55
C GLY A 156 6.29 23.29 -13.17
N PHE A 157 6.17 24.10 -12.11
CA PHE A 157 6.32 23.59 -10.75
C PHE A 157 5.25 22.55 -10.40
N SER A 158 3.99 22.78 -10.77
CA SER A 158 2.89 21.81 -10.55
C SER A 158 3.15 20.49 -11.27
N THR A 159 3.71 20.55 -12.47
CA THR A 159 4.11 19.36 -13.25
C THR A 159 5.20 18.59 -12.51
N PHE A 160 6.20 19.26 -11.99
CA PHE A 160 7.25 18.63 -11.19
C PHE A 160 6.69 17.92 -9.95
N VAL A 161 5.82 18.61 -9.20
CA VAL A 161 5.16 18.03 -8.01
C VAL A 161 4.27 16.86 -8.39
N PHE A 162 3.50 16.96 -9.48
CA PHE A 162 2.65 15.89 -9.98
C PHE A 162 3.46 14.65 -10.39
N VAL A 163 4.53 14.83 -11.17
CA VAL A 163 5.40 13.72 -11.60
C VAL A 163 6.05 13.05 -10.41
N THR A 164 6.57 13.84 -9.46
CA THR A 164 7.15 13.30 -8.22
C THR A 164 6.12 12.47 -7.42
N GLY A 165 4.90 12.99 -7.27
CA GLY A 165 3.79 12.28 -6.63
C GLY A 165 3.39 11.00 -7.37
N TYR A 166 3.40 11.04 -8.71
CA TYR A 166 3.10 9.87 -9.54
C TYR A 166 4.16 8.78 -9.42
N VAL A 167 5.44 9.14 -9.45
CA VAL A 167 6.56 8.21 -9.23
C VAL A 167 6.48 7.59 -7.83
N ALA A 168 6.19 8.41 -6.81
CA ALA A 168 6.00 7.91 -5.44
C ALA A 168 4.85 6.88 -5.35
N LYS A 169 3.73 7.12 -6.05
CA LYS A 169 2.62 6.16 -6.16
C LYS A 169 3.05 4.86 -6.84
N LEU A 170 3.76 4.94 -7.97
CA LEU A 170 4.26 3.75 -8.67
C LEU A 170 5.19 2.93 -7.78
N GLN A 171 6.12 3.57 -7.08
CA GLN A 171 7.01 2.90 -6.14
C GLN A 171 6.26 2.25 -4.97
N ALA A 172 5.21 2.92 -4.45
CA ALA A 172 4.38 2.35 -3.39
C ALA A 172 3.68 1.08 -3.87
N ASN A 173 3.07 1.11 -5.05
CA ASN A 173 2.40 -0.06 -5.63
C ASN A 173 3.39 -1.21 -5.89
N ALA A 174 4.56 -0.93 -6.50
CA ALA A 174 5.58 -1.95 -6.76
C ALA A 174 6.08 -2.63 -5.47
N ARG A 175 6.26 -1.86 -4.39
CA ARG A 175 6.63 -2.43 -3.08
C ARG A 175 5.55 -3.34 -2.50
N ASP A 176 4.28 -3.02 -2.70
CA ASP A 176 3.17 -3.84 -2.21
C ASP A 176 3.05 -5.14 -3.01
N ASP A 177 3.20 -5.08 -4.34
CA ASP A 177 3.24 -6.26 -5.20
C ASP A 177 4.42 -7.17 -4.82
N GLN A 178 5.60 -6.60 -4.58
CA GLN A 178 6.75 -7.35 -4.12
C GLN A 178 6.52 -8.04 -2.75
N ARG A 179 5.86 -7.34 -1.82
CA ARG A 179 5.50 -7.92 -0.51
C ARG A 179 4.52 -9.08 -0.65
N ARG A 180 3.53 -8.93 -1.54
CA ARG A 180 2.54 -9.97 -1.83
C ARG A 180 3.22 -11.20 -2.41
N LEU A 181 4.04 -11.04 -3.45
CA LEU A 181 4.80 -12.13 -4.07
C LEU A 181 5.73 -12.83 -3.06
N ASN A 182 6.41 -12.07 -2.19
CA ASN A 182 7.24 -12.66 -1.14
C ASN A 182 6.44 -13.46 -0.11
N ALA A 183 5.22 -13.03 0.21
CA ALA A 183 4.32 -13.78 1.10
C ALA A 183 3.86 -15.08 0.45
N GLU A 184 3.47 -15.04 -0.83
CA GLU A 184 3.07 -16.21 -1.62
C GLU A 184 4.24 -17.22 -1.74
N LEU A 185 5.46 -16.75 -2.02
CA LEU A 185 6.65 -17.59 -2.08
C LEU A 185 6.97 -18.29 -0.74
N ARG A 186 6.82 -17.57 0.38
CA ARG A 186 7.01 -18.17 1.71
C ARG A 186 5.97 -19.25 2.00
N ALA A 187 4.71 -19.00 1.67
CA ALA A 187 3.65 -19.99 1.82
C ALA A 187 3.89 -21.25 0.97
N ALA A 188 4.26 -21.06 -0.30
CA ALA A 188 4.60 -22.17 -1.18
C ALA A 188 5.80 -22.99 -0.66
N ARG A 189 6.86 -22.33 -0.18
CA ARG A 189 8.02 -23.01 0.40
C ARG A 189 7.66 -23.81 1.66
N ALA A 190 6.78 -23.27 2.51
CA ALA A 190 6.32 -23.98 3.70
C ALA A 190 5.53 -25.25 3.34
N LEU A 191 4.65 -25.17 2.35
CA LEU A 191 3.90 -26.33 1.82
C LEU A 191 4.82 -27.39 1.22
N LEU A 192 5.81 -26.98 0.42
CA LEU A 192 6.80 -27.89 -0.16
C LEU A 192 7.65 -28.58 0.91
N ALA A 193 8.06 -27.87 1.94
CA ALA A 193 8.82 -28.43 3.06
C ALA A 193 7.98 -29.45 3.83
N GLU A 194 6.69 -29.18 4.05
CA GLU A 194 5.79 -30.13 4.72
C GLU A 194 5.55 -31.37 3.86
N ASN A 195 5.26 -31.20 2.56
CA ASN A 195 5.11 -32.32 1.63
C ASN A 195 6.39 -33.18 1.56
N SER A 196 7.57 -32.56 1.57
CA SER A 196 8.85 -33.27 1.59
C SER A 196 9.02 -34.09 2.87
N ARG A 197 8.64 -33.54 4.03
CA ARG A 197 8.67 -34.27 5.31
C ARG A 197 7.73 -35.47 5.33
N VAL A 198 6.51 -35.28 4.81
CA VAL A 198 5.54 -36.39 4.70
C VAL A 198 6.06 -37.45 3.73
N GLY A 199 6.58 -37.05 2.57
CA GLY A 199 7.17 -37.98 1.59
C GLY A 199 8.35 -38.76 2.18
N GLU A 200 9.23 -38.11 2.95
CA GLU A 200 10.37 -38.76 3.61
C GLU A 200 9.92 -39.76 4.69
N ARG A 201 8.92 -39.41 5.52
CA ARG A 201 8.33 -40.33 6.49
C ARG A 201 7.75 -41.57 5.83
N LEU A 202 6.99 -41.39 4.72
CA LEU A 202 6.43 -42.53 3.94
C LEU A 202 7.53 -43.36 3.29
N ARG A 203 8.63 -42.77 2.86
CA ARG A 203 9.78 -43.52 2.31
C ARG A 203 10.46 -44.38 3.38
N ILE A 204 10.75 -43.78 4.55
CA ILE A 204 11.35 -44.47 5.68
C ILE A 204 10.44 -45.61 6.17
N SER A 205 9.15 -45.37 6.29
CA SER A 205 8.14 -46.36 6.68
C SER A 205 8.15 -47.56 5.74
N ARG A 206 8.20 -47.33 4.40
CA ARG A 206 8.29 -48.42 3.42
C ARG A 206 9.60 -49.18 3.49
N GLU A 207 10.75 -48.48 3.60
CA GLU A 207 12.06 -49.13 3.72
C GLU A 207 12.16 -49.99 4.99
N LEU A 208 11.62 -49.50 6.11
CA LEU A 208 11.53 -50.30 7.35
C LEU A 208 10.63 -51.52 7.22
N HIS A 209 9.48 -51.35 6.56
CA HIS A 209 8.55 -52.47 6.31
C HIS A 209 9.20 -53.56 5.48
N ASP A 210 9.87 -53.18 4.40
CA ASP A 210 10.51 -54.14 3.49
C ASP A 210 11.68 -54.87 4.17
N LEU A 211 12.52 -54.09 4.89
CA LEU A 211 13.73 -54.64 5.54
C LEU A 211 13.37 -55.52 6.74
N LEU A 212 12.53 -55.02 7.65
CA LEU A 212 12.14 -55.78 8.84
C LEU A 212 11.21 -56.95 8.48
N GLY A 213 10.26 -56.73 7.57
CA GLY A 213 9.34 -57.77 7.12
C GLY A 213 10.05 -58.95 6.48
N HIS A 214 11.05 -58.66 5.61
CA HIS A 214 11.86 -59.70 4.94
C HIS A 214 12.69 -60.49 5.93
N HIS A 215 13.41 -59.81 6.85
CA HIS A 215 14.27 -60.46 7.84
C HIS A 215 13.49 -61.25 8.87
N LEU A 216 12.36 -60.73 9.37
CA LEU A 216 11.51 -61.48 10.31
C LEU A 216 10.85 -62.69 9.63
N THR A 217 10.46 -62.59 8.36
CA THR A 217 9.90 -63.72 7.63
C THR A 217 10.95 -64.83 7.46
N ALA A 218 12.20 -64.48 7.10
CA ALA A 218 13.30 -65.41 6.99
C ALA A 218 13.63 -66.08 8.34
N LEU A 219 13.60 -65.27 9.45
CA LEU A 219 13.81 -65.77 10.81
C LEU A 219 12.72 -66.78 11.21
N ILE A 220 11.45 -66.49 10.95
CA ILE A 220 10.31 -67.39 11.21
C ILE A 220 10.47 -68.70 10.50
N LEU A 221 10.85 -68.68 9.21
CA LEU A 221 11.11 -69.90 8.42
C LEU A 221 12.26 -70.73 8.98
N ASN A 222 13.37 -70.10 9.37
CA ASN A 222 14.49 -70.78 9.97
C ASN A 222 14.13 -71.40 11.34
N LEU A 223 13.37 -70.69 12.16
CA LEU A 223 12.90 -71.20 13.47
C LEU A 223 11.87 -72.35 13.29
N GLU A 224 11.07 -72.34 12.22
CA GLU A 224 10.17 -73.45 11.90
C GLU A 224 10.92 -74.72 11.55
N VAL A 225 11.97 -74.61 10.70
CA VAL A 225 12.86 -75.72 10.34
C VAL A 225 13.58 -76.24 11.58
N ALA A 226 14.16 -75.30 12.40
CA ALA A 226 14.83 -75.68 13.65
C ALA A 226 13.90 -76.39 14.64
N GLY A 227 12.60 -75.97 14.71
CA GLY A 227 11.61 -76.62 15.52
C GLY A 227 11.32 -78.10 15.12
N HIS A 228 11.39 -78.41 13.85
CA HIS A 228 11.26 -79.81 13.34
C HIS A 228 12.46 -80.68 13.61
N LEU A 229 13.63 -80.06 13.78
CA LEU A 229 14.91 -80.76 13.99
C LEU A 229 15.33 -80.83 15.48
N SER A 230 14.65 -80.14 16.40
CA SER A 230 14.99 -80.08 17.82
C SER A 230 14.09 -80.99 18.66
N GLU A 231 14.69 -81.57 19.72
CA GLU A 231 13.95 -82.40 20.70
C GLU A 231 14.24 -81.93 22.13
N GLY A 232 13.39 -82.29 23.10
CA GLY A 232 13.57 -81.99 24.52
C GLY A 232 13.40 -80.50 24.85
N GLU A 233 14.20 -79.97 25.78
CA GLU A 233 14.14 -78.56 26.23
C GLU A 233 14.46 -77.57 25.12
N ALA A 234 15.37 -77.94 24.20
CA ALA A 234 15.69 -77.09 23.03
C ALA A 234 14.48 -76.82 22.13
N HIS A 235 13.60 -77.80 21.96
CA HIS A 235 12.36 -77.67 21.22
C HIS A 235 11.41 -76.61 21.82
N VAL A 236 11.35 -76.52 23.17
CA VAL A 236 10.53 -75.55 23.89
C VAL A 236 11.02 -74.16 23.64
N HIS A 237 12.31 -73.89 23.71
CA HIS A 237 12.94 -72.58 23.45
C HIS A 237 12.79 -72.12 21.99
N VAL A 238 12.91 -73.04 21.02
CA VAL A 238 12.71 -72.72 19.60
C VAL A 238 11.25 -72.33 19.31
N ARG A 239 10.29 -73.07 19.90
CA ARG A 239 8.87 -72.71 19.75
C ARG A 239 8.53 -71.35 20.39
N GLN A 240 9.13 -71.00 21.54
CA GLN A 240 8.96 -69.69 22.14
C GLN A 240 9.54 -68.58 21.27
N SER A 241 10.73 -68.78 20.72
CA SER A 241 11.39 -67.80 19.79
C SER A 241 10.58 -67.63 18.50
N HIS A 242 10.03 -68.69 17.96
CA HIS A 242 9.16 -68.65 16.77
C HIS A 242 7.86 -67.84 17.02
N ALA A 243 7.21 -68.07 18.19
CA ALA A 243 6.04 -67.32 18.59
C ALA A 243 6.36 -65.81 18.76
N LEU A 244 7.51 -65.49 19.37
CA LEU A 244 7.96 -64.14 19.56
C LEU A 244 8.27 -63.40 18.23
N ALA A 245 8.92 -64.12 17.27
CA ALA A 245 9.19 -63.57 15.93
C ALA A 245 7.88 -63.31 15.13
N LYS A 246 6.87 -64.15 15.26
CA LYS A 246 5.55 -63.89 14.66
C LYS A 246 4.85 -62.69 15.28
N LEU A 247 4.94 -62.53 16.58
CA LEU A 247 4.36 -61.37 17.29
C LEU A 247 5.04 -60.07 16.86
N LEU A 248 6.38 -60.02 16.82
CA LEU A 248 7.16 -58.90 16.33
C LEU A 248 6.81 -58.53 14.87
N LEU A 249 6.58 -59.51 14.00
CA LEU A 249 6.17 -59.24 12.61
C LEU A 249 4.80 -58.59 12.54
N SER A 250 3.87 -59.03 13.42
CA SER A 250 2.56 -58.41 13.53
C SER A 250 2.64 -56.95 14.02
N ASP A 251 3.40 -56.71 15.09
CA ASP A 251 3.59 -55.39 15.66
C ASP A 251 4.23 -54.39 14.69
N VAL A 252 5.24 -54.84 13.91
CA VAL A 252 5.86 -54.02 12.86
C VAL A 252 4.86 -53.68 11.75
N ARG A 253 3.99 -54.64 11.34
CA ARG A 253 2.97 -54.36 10.34
C ARG A 253 1.91 -53.35 10.82
N GLU A 254 1.52 -53.44 12.09
CA GLU A 254 0.55 -52.52 12.70
C GLU A 254 1.16 -51.10 12.82
N ALA A 255 2.37 -50.98 13.36
CA ALA A 255 3.07 -49.69 13.51
C ALA A 255 3.37 -48.93 12.20
N VAL A 256 3.38 -49.65 11.05
CA VAL A 256 3.62 -49.08 9.71
C VAL A 256 2.31 -48.76 8.98
N SER A 257 1.19 -49.34 9.43
CA SER A 257 -0.14 -49.11 8.82
C SER A 257 -0.91 -47.92 9.42
N GLU A 258 -0.48 -47.40 10.57
CA GLU A 258 -0.92 -46.13 11.16
C GLU A 258 -0.14 -44.92 10.60
#